data_828438d1deaaf74479c7095445e259cd
#
_entry.id   828438d1deaaf74479c7095445e259cd
#
_cell.length_a   1.000
_cell.length_b   1.000
_cell.length_c   1.000
_cell.angle_alpha   90.00
_cell.angle_beta   90.00
_cell.angle_gamma   90.00
#
_symmetry.space_group_name_H-M   'P 1'
#
loop_
_entity.id
_entity.type
_entity.pdbx_description
1 polymer ?
#
loop_
_entity_poly.entity_id
_entity_poly.type
_entity_poly.pdbx_seq_one_letter_code
_entity_poly.pdbx_strand_id
1 'polypeptide(L)'
;ENGRTKGMYGKSAEDTYIRVPLGTVLYDDDTNRVIGDITRNKEEVVVCKGGRGGRGNMAFASGINKCPDFAEKGEPGEHRFVRCELKVLADCGLVGFPSVGKSTLISAVSACRPKIAAYHFTTLVPNLGVVEVPDGRSFVMADLPGIIEGASQGAGLGLQFLRHIERCRVIVHVIDMAGVDGRDPLDDYVKINDELKEYKMNLSKRPQIVVANKMDMPEAILNLKRFKEKYPDVEILPISALTKEHLNELLYKIADLLDVTESFSLLEDDETDEVVNYKFEEEEKPYTIRRDSDGVY
;
A
#
# COMPACT_ATOMS: atom_id res chain seq x y z
N GLU A 1 22.75 -20.66 20.06
CA GLU A 1 23.41 -21.91 20.52
C GLU A 1 23.65 -21.86 22.02
N ASN A 2 23.83 -23.04 22.64
CA ASN A 2 24.18 -23.14 24.07
C ASN A 2 25.64 -22.71 24.32
N GLY A 3 25.86 -22.11 25.49
CA GLY A 3 27.24 -21.90 26.01
C GLY A 3 27.90 -23.24 26.30
N ARG A 4 29.23 -23.23 26.32
CA ARG A 4 30.07 -24.44 26.53
C ARG A 4 31.11 -24.20 27.59
N THR A 5 31.82 -25.24 27.97
CA THR A 5 33.02 -25.18 28.80
C THR A 5 34.14 -24.41 28.10
N LYS A 6 35.23 -24.10 28.80
CA LYS A 6 36.38 -23.32 28.31
C LYS A 6 36.04 -21.86 27.96
N GLY A 7 35.00 -21.30 28.58
CA GLY A 7 34.58 -19.90 28.34
C GLY A 7 33.92 -19.62 27.00
N MET A 8 33.51 -20.66 26.28
CA MET A 8 32.90 -20.50 24.95
C MET A 8 31.45 -20.05 25.07
N TYR A 9 31.13 -18.90 24.51
CA TYR A 9 29.78 -18.41 24.35
C TYR A 9 29.09 -19.12 23.17
N GLY A 10 27.79 -19.37 23.30
CA GLY A 10 26.98 -19.83 22.19
C GLY A 10 26.87 -18.75 21.12
N LYS A 11 26.83 -19.15 19.86
CA LYS A 11 26.61 -18.20 18.74
C LYS A 11 25.19 -17.68 18.79
N SER A 12 25.03 -16.36 18.75
CA SER A 12 23.75 -15.71 18.49
C SER A 12 23.36 -15.85 17.03
N ALA A 13 22.08 -15.72 16.71
CA ALA A 13 21.63 -15.68 15.32
C ALA A 13 22.19 -14.43 14.62
N GLU A 14 22.52 -14.58 13.35
CA GLU A 14 22.85 -13.46 12.47
C GLU A 14 21.56 -12.92 11.85
N ASP A 15 21.54 -11.62 11.54
CA ASP A 15 20.40 -11.01 10.89
C ASP A 15 20.25 -11.58 9.48
N THR A 16 19.03 -11.94 9.13
CA THR A 16 18.66 -12.45 7.80
C THR A 16 17.72 -11.49 7.14
N TYR A 17 18.11 -10.99 5.97
CA TYR A 17 17.34 -10.02 5.20
C TYR A 17 16.60 -10.70 4.07
N ILE A 18 15.28 -10.48 4.01
CA ILE A 18 14.41 -10.89 2.91
C ILE A 18 14.03 -9.64 2.13
N ARG A 19 14.41 -9.59 0.86
CA ARG A 19 14.08 -8.44 0.00
C ARG A 19 12.69 -8.61 -0.57
N VAL A 20 11.87 -7.56 -0.42
CA VAL A 20 10.51 -7.48 -0.96
C VAL A 20 10.36 -6.21 -1.79
N PRO A 21 9.44 -6.19 -2.79
CA PRO A 21 9.13 -4.98 -3.54
C PRO A 21 8.52 -3.88 -2.64
N LEU A 22 8.64 -2.63 -3.08
CA LEU A 22 7.92 -1.52 -2.45
C LEU A 22 6.40 -1.75 -2.51
N GLY A 23 5.69 -1.34 -1.47
CA GLY A 23 4.26 -1.55 -1.31
C GLY A 23 3.87 -2.94 -0.84
N THR A 24 4.83 -3.70 -0.32
CA THR A 24 4.54 -4.97 0.35
C THR A 24 4.08 -4.71 1.77
N VAL A 25 2.89 -5.18 2.12
CA VAL A 25 2.36 -5.22 3.49
C VAL A 25 2.63 -6.58 4.08
N LEU A 26 3.15 -6.57 5.29
CA LEU A 26 3.48 -7.76 6.07
C LEU A 26 2.39 -7.99 7.12
N TYR A 27 1.75 -9.14 7.07
CA TYR A 27 0.75 -9.57 8.05
C TYR A 27 1.28 -10.72 8.88
N ASP A 28 0.97 -10.71 10.14
CA ASP A 28 1.05 -11.90 10.99
C ASP A 28 -0.11 -12.83 10.59
N ASP A 29 0.21 -14.03 10.10
CA ASP A 29 -0.78 -14.95 9.55
C ASP A 29 -1.69 -15.54 10.63
N ASP A 30 -1.20 -15.67 11.86
CA ASP A 30 -1.96 -16.22 13.00
C ASP A 30 -2.96 -15.18 13.55
N THR A 31 -2.56 -13.91 13.65
CA THR A 31 -3.39 -12.84 14.24
C THR A 31 -4.06 -11.95 13.21
N ASN A 32 -3.68 -12.07 11.94
CA ASN A 32 -4.09 -11.22 10.80
C ASN A 32 -3.81 -9.72 11.01
N ARG A 33 -2.86 -9.38 11.90
CA ARG A 33 -2.45 -7.99 12.18
C ARG A 33 -1.35 -7.55 11.22
N VAL A 34 -1.35 -6.27 10.90
CA VAL A 34 -0.27 -5.66 10.12
C VAL A 34 0.98 -5.56 11.00
N ILE A 35 2.09 -6.15 10.54
CA ILE A 35 3.41 -6.03 11.16
C ILE A 35 4.13 -4.80 10.64
N GLY A 36 4.01 -4.53 9.34
CA GLY A 36 4.65 -3.40 8.68
C GLY A 36 4.21 -3.22 7.24
N ASP A 37 4.46 -2.04 6.71
CA ASP A 37 4.18 -1.65 5.34
C ASP A 37 5.45 -1.03 4.74
N ILE A 38 6.01 -1.64 3.70
CA ILE A 38 7.23 -1.20 3.05
C ILE A 38 6.88 -0.19 1.96
N THR A 39 6.89 1.10 2.32
CA THR A 39 6.52 2.19 1.41
C THR A 39 7.72 2.95 0.86
N ARG A 40 8.88 2.89 1.52
CA ARG A 40 10.10 3.64 1.17
C ARG A 40 11.23 2.70 0.77
N ASN A 41 12.08 3.18 -0.13
CA ASN A 41 13.27 2.42 -0.52
C ASN A 41 14.24 2.30 0.67
N LYS A 42 14.78 1.08 0.88
CA LYS A 42 15.65 0.70 2.00
C LYS A 42 14.98 0.76 3.38
N GLU A 43 13.67 0.79 3.44
CA GLU A 43 12.94 0.59 4.67
C GLU A 43 13.09 -0.85 5.16
N GLU A 44 13.30 -1.02 6.47
CA GLU A 44 13.51 -2.33 7.09
C GLU A 44 12.50 -2.53 8.22
N VAL A 45 11.85 -3.68 8.22
CA VAL A 45 10.91 -4.08 9.27
C VAL A 45 11.37 -5.36 9.93
N VAL A 46 11.54 -5.33 11.25
CA VAL A 46 11.91 -6.52 12.03
C VAL A 46 10.66 -7.36 12.26
N VAL A 47 10.63 -8.54 11.67
CA VAL A 47 9.50 -9.47 11.74
C VAL A 47 9.59 -10.42 12.93
N CYS A 48 10.80 -10.95 13.19
CA CYS A 48 11.09 -11.86 14.27
C CYS A 48 12.46 -11.54 14.88
N LYS A 49 12.59 -11.66 16.18
CA LYS A 49 13.87 -11.50 16.86
C LYS A 49 14.60 -12.83 16.99
N GLY A 50 15.88 -12.81 16.66
CA GLY A 50 16.76 -13.96 16.85
C GLY A 50 17.01 -14.25 18.34
N GLY A 51 17.24 -15.52 18.67
CA GLY A 51 17.60 -15.93 20.01
C GLY A 51 19.07 -15.59 20.34
N ARG A 52 19.32 -15.25 21.59
CA ARG A 52 20.64 -14.96 22.11
C ARG A 52 21.41 -16.26 22.41
N GLY A 53 22.70 -16.27 22.08
CA GLY A 53 23.60 -17.35 22.48
C GLY A 53 23.79 -17.40 24.01
N GLY A 54 23.84 -18.62 24.56
CA GLY A 54 24.05 -18.81 25.99
C GLY A 54 25.48 -18.47 26.41
N ARG A 55 25.64 -17.94 27.62
CA ARG A 55 26.97 -17.61 28.18
C ARG A 55 27.73 -18.88 28.54
N GLY A 56 29.04 -18.87 28.29
CA GLY A 56 29.91 -19.96 28.69
C GLY A 56 30.13 -20.06 30.21
N ASN A 57 30.67 -21.19 30.67
CA ASN A 57 30.84 -21.49 32.10
C ASN A 57 31.64 -20.42 32.87
N MET A 58 32.62 -19.80 32.24
CA MET A 58 33.42 -18.75 32.88
C MET A 58 32.65 -17.51 33.30
N ALA A 59 31.49 -17.23 32.66
CA ALA A 59 30.62 -16.15 33.05
C ALA A 59 29.95 -16.38 34.43
N PHE A 60 29.97 -17.60 34.92
CA PHE A 60 29.39 -18.03 36.20
C PHE A 60 30.47 -18.33 37.25
N ALA A 61 31.76 -18.06 36.97
CA ALA A 61 32.80 -18.23 37.92
C ALA A 61 32.63 -17.27 39.09
N SER A 62 32.84 -17.78 40.31
CA SER A 62 32.74 -17.04 41.55
C SER A 62 33.95 -17.32 42.44
N GLY A 63 34.12 -16.56 43.56
CA GLY A 63 35.17 -16.77 44.51
C GLY A 63 35.18 -18.18 45.14
N ILE A 64 34.02 -18.80 45.25
CA ILE A 64 33.83 -20.14 45.79
C ILE A 64 34.01 -21.21 44.73
N ASN A 65 33.44 -21.00 43.53
CA ASN A 65 33.58 -21.94 42.40
C ASN A 65 34.31 -21.23 41.23
N LYS A 66 35.58 -21.45 41.12
CA LYS A 66 36.44 -20.81 40.11
C LYS A 66 36.32 -21.45 38.72
N CYS A 67 35.78 -22.66 38.63
CA CYS A 67 35.64 -23.38 37.37
C CYS A 67 34.31 -24.16 37.35
N PRO A 68 33.18 -23.45 37.12
CA PRO A 68 31.85 -24.11 37.10
C PRO A 68 31.73 -25.05 35.88
N ASP A 69 31.07 -26.18 36.09
CA ASP A 69 30.83 -27.19 35.04
C ASP A 69 29.54 -26.93 34.26
N PHE A 70 28.81 -25.87 34.56
CA PHE A 70 27.56 -25.50 33.88
C PHE A 70 27.74 -24.25 33.01
N ALA A 71 26.92 -24.14 32.00
CA ALA A 71 26.84 -23.01 31.11
C ALA A 71 25.36 -22.72 30.79
N GLU A 72 25.09 -21.52 30.31
CA GLU A 72 23.74 -21.07 29.99
C GLU A 72 23.27 -21.71 28.65
N LYS A 73 21.98 -22.11 28.61
CA LYS A 73 21.37 -22.48 27.34
C LYS A 73 21.10 -21.24 26.51
N GLY A 74 21.26 -21.36 25.19
CA GLY A 74 20.83 -20.30 24.27
C GLY A 74 19.31 -20.12 24.32
N GLU A 75 18.87 -18.90 24.16
CA GLU A 75 17.44 -18.57 24.04
C GLU A 75 16.93 -18.98 22.66
N PRO A 76 15.72 -19.57 22.56
CA PRO A 76 15.11 -19.79 21.27
C PRO A 76 14.79 -18.44 20.61
N GLY A 77 14.88 -18.35 19.30
CA GLY A 77 14.38 -17.21 18.55
C GLY A 77 12.86 -17.21 18.44
N GLU A 78 12.29 -16.07 18.11
CA GLU A 78 10.88 -15.97 17.78
C GLU A 78 10.58 -16.73 16.48
N HIS A 79 9.41 -17.34 16.43
CA HIS A 79 8.90 -18.01 15.24
C HIS A 79 7.55 -17.42 14.89
N ARG A 80 7.37 -17.01 13.63
CA ARG A 80 6.14 -16.39 13.16
C ARG A 80 5.87 -16.74 11.71
N PHE A 81 4.64 -17.01 11.38
CA PHE A 81 4.20 -17.12 9.99
C PHE A 81 3.82 -15.73 9.49
N VAL A 82 4.45 -15.30 8.41
CA VAL A 82 4.26 -13.98 7.83
C VAL A 82 3.71 -14.11 6.43
N ARG A 83 2.56 -13.49 6.22
CA ARG A 83 1.96 -13.35 4.92
C ARG A 83 2.37 -12.01 4.32
N CYS A 84 2.99 -12.07 3.14
CA CYS A 84 3.40 -10.89 2.39
C CYS A 84 2.39 -10.62 1.29
N GLU A 85 1.74 -9.48 1.32
CA GLU A 85 0.83 -9.03 0.27
C GLU A 85 1.41 -7.81 -0.44
N LEU A 86 1.61 -7.93 -1.75
CA LEU A 86 2.00 -6.78 -2.56
C LEU A 86 0.75 -5.95 -2.87
N LYS A 87 0.63 -4.76 -2.29
CA LYS A 87 -0.52 -3.86 -2.45
C LYS A 87 -0.25 -2.65 -3.33
N VAL A 88 0.86 -2.61 -4.04
CA VAL A 88 1.10 -1.54 -5.01
C VAL A 88 0.38 -1.86 -6.29
N LEU A 89 -0.57 -1.01 -6.65
CA LEU A 89 -1.21 -1.09 -7.95
C LEU A 89 -0.80 0.04 -8.85
N ALA A 90 -0.88 1.28 -8.37
CA ALA A 90 -0.57 2.43 -9.20
C ALA A 90 -0.27 3.67 -8.37
N ASP A 91 0.57 4.54 -8.92
CA ASP A 91 0.82 5.88 -8.39
C ASP A 91 -0.37 6.80 -8.73
N CYS A 92 -0.97 6.59 -9.91
CA CYS A 92 -2.06 7.40 -10.45
C CYS A 92 -3.27 6.53 -10.80
N GLY A 93 -4.45 6.91 -10.31
CA GLY A 93 -5.72 6.24 -10.60
C GLY A 93 -6.60 7.03 -11.56
N LEU A 94 -7.08 6.39 -12.64
CA LEU A 94 -8.06 6.97 -13.55
C LEU A 94 -9.46 6.68 -13.06
N VAL A 95 -10.25 7.72 -12.88
CA VAL A 95 -11.68 7.64 -12.56
C VAL A 95 -12.51 8.30 -13.65
N GLY A 96 -13.72 7.83 -13.85
CA GLY A 96 -14.61 8.36 -14.88
C GLY A 96 -15.62 7.31 -15.32
N PHE A 97 -16.69 7.74 -15.94
CA PHE A 97 -17.75 6.86 -16.44
C PHE A 97 -17.22 5.83 -17.47
N PRO A 98 -17.93 4.72 -17.72
CA PRO A 98 -17.63 3.85 -18.86
C PRO A 98 -17.57 4.65 -20.17
N SER A 99 -16.78 4.21 -21.12
CA SER A 99 -16.63 4.78 -22.47
C SER A 99 -16.06 6.21 -22.57
N VAL A 100 -15.65 6.84 -21.44
CA VAL A 100 -15.01 8.19 -21.47
C VAL A 100 -13.60 8.16 -22.06
N GLY A 101 -13.02 6.95 -22.28
CA GLY A 101 -11.72 6.78 -22.89
C GLY A 101 -10.56 6.50 -21.93
N LYS A 102 -10.80 6.05 -20.69
CA LYS A 102 -9.75 5.70 -19.71
C LYS A 102 -8.77 4.65 -20.25
N SER A 103 -9.27 3.53 -20.73
CA SER A 103 -8.43 2.45 -21.27
C SER A 103 -7.70 2.87 -22.56
N THR A 104 -8.30 3.75 -23.37
CA THR A 104 -7.65 4.36 -24.53
C THR A 104 -6.50 5.25 -24.09
N LEU A 105 -6.71 6.07 -23.04
CA LEU A 105 -5.69 6.93 -22.48
C LEU A 105 -4.49 6.11 -21.98
N ILE A 106 -4.71 5.09 -21.16
CA ILE A 106 -3.63 4.19 -20.70
C ILE A 106 -2.87 3.59 -21.89
N SER A 107 -3.59 3.10 -22.90
CA SER A 107 -2.96 2.50 -24.07
C SER A 107 -2.16 3.49 -24.91
N ALA A 108 -2.58 4.78 -24.91
CA ALA A 108 -1.91 5.84 -25.67
C ALA A 108 -0.61 6.32 -25.02
N VAL A 109 -0.54 6.29 -23.66
CA VAL A 109 0.60 6.82 -22.87
C VAL A 109 1.53 5.73 -22.32
N SER A 110 1.12 4.47 -22.33
CA SER A 110 1.92 3.36 -21.81
C SER A 110 3.13 3.06 -22.69
N ALA A 111 4.32 3.00 -22.07
CA ALA A 111 5.57 2.62 -22.76
C ALA A 111 5.57 1.16 -23.24
N CYS A 112 4.79 0.29 -22.59
CA CYS A 112 4.57 -1.09 -22.95
C CYS A 112 3.08 -1.36 -23.12
N ARG A 113 2.71 -2.45 -23.80
CA ARG A 113 1.30 -2.86 -23.85
C ARG A 113 0.74 -2.98 -22.44
N PRO A 114 -0.40 -2.32 -22.12
CA PRO A 114 -1.01 -2.41 -20.81
C PRO A 114 -1.17 -3.88 -20.41
N LYS A 115 -0.76 -4.22 -19.20
CA LYS A 115 -0.93 -5.57 -18.68
C LYS A 115 -2.25 -5.64 -17.92
N ILE A 116 -3.06 -6.59 -18.28
CA ILE A 116 -4.23 -6.99 -17.51
C ILE A 116 -3.69 -7.81 -16.34
N ALA A 117 -3.71 -7.23 -15.14
CA ALA A 117 -3.24 -7.94 -13.96
C ALA A 117 -4.42 -8.69 -13.32
N ALA A 118 -4.48 -10.00 -13.57
CA ALA A 118 -5.46 -10.87 -12.91
C ALA A 118 -4.99 -11.12 -11.47
N TYR A 119 -5.52 -10.37 -10.53
CA TYR A 119 -5.32 -10.65 -9.12
C TYR A 119 -6.37 -11.64 -8.64
N HIS A 120 -5.97 -12.72 -7.99
CA HIS A 120 -6.86 -13.80 -7.52
C HIS A 120 -7.96 -13.33 -6.55
N PHE A 121 -7.87 -12.09 -6.08
CA PHE A 121 -8.79 -11.50 -5.11
C PHE A 121 -9.65 -10.37 -5.68
N THR A 122 -9.58 -10.07 -6.99
CA THR A 122 -10.40 -9.03 -7.63
C THR A 122 -11.37 -9.65 -8.63
N THR A 123 -12.65 -9.31 -8.50
CA THR A 123 -13.68 -9.65 -9.50
C THR A 123 -13.58 -8.76 -10.74
N LEU A 124 -12.98 -7.58 -10.59
CA LEU A 124 -12.65 -6.65 -11.67
C LEU A 124 -11.14 -6.57 -11.84
N VAL A 125 -10.70 -6.73 -13.06
CA VAL A 125 -9.29 -6.74 -13.41
C VAL A 125 -8.87 -5.34 -13.84
N PRO A 126 -8.02 -4.62 -13.09
CA PRO A 126 -7.57 -3.30 -13.49
C PRO A 126 -6.62 -3.38 -14.69
N ASN A 127 -6.75 -2.42 -15.59
CA ASN A 127 -5.75 -2.21 -16.63
C ASN A 127 -4.63 -1.35 -16.08
N LEU A 128 -3.40 -1.87 -16.09
CA LEU A 128 -2.21 -1.17 -15.62
C LEU A 128 -1.33 -0.77 -16.78
N GLY A 129 -0.82 0.46 -16.76
CA GLY A 129 0.16 0.95 -17.72
C GLY A 129 1.36 1.60 -17.00
N VAL A 130 2.58 1.20 -17.38
CA VAL A 130 3.78 1.92 -17.01
C VAL A 130 3.94 3.07 -17.98
N VAL A 131 3.97 4.29 -17.45
CA VAL A 131 4.05 5.53 -18.22
C VAL A 131 5.44 6.11 -18.05
N GLU A 132 6.07 6.45 -19.15
CA GLU A 132 7.34 7.18 -19.18
C GLU A 132 7.09 8.63 -19.60
N VAL A 133 7.52 9.57 -18.79
CA VAL A 133 7.47 11.01 -19.07
C VAL A 133 8.67 11.37 -19.93
N PRO A 134 8.55 12.32 -20.90
CA PRO A 134 9.67 12.69 -21.77
C PRO A 134 10.92 13.20 -21.05
N ASP A 135 10.81 13.59 -19.77
CA ASP A 135 11.94 14.02 -18.92
C ASP A 135 12.66 12.85 -18.21
N GLY A 136 12.24 11.59 -18.43
CA GLY A 136 12.84 10.40 -17.87
C GLY A 136 12.20 9.91 -16.56
N ARG A 137 11.22 10.63 -16.00
CA ARG A 137 10.42 10.14 -14.88
C ARG A 137 9.48 9.03 -15.36
N SER A 138 9.10 8.13 -14.44
CA SER A 138 8.13 7.08 -14.75
C SER A 138 7.21 6.84 -13.57
N PHE A 139 5.97 6.44 -13.85
CA PHE A 139 4.97 6.08 -12.85
C PHE A 139 4.00 5.04 -13.40
N VAL A 140 3.26 4.40 -12.50
CA VAL A 140 2.25 3.40 -12.88
C VAL A 140 0.86 4.05 -12.83
N MET A 141 0.11 3.90 -13.91
CA MET A 141 -1.26 4.36 -14.05
C MET A 141 -2.22 3.16 -14.07
N ALA A 142 -3.32 3.25 -13.32
CA ALA A 142 -4.35 2.21 -13.27
C ALA A 142 -5.71 2.75 -13.71
N ASP A 143 -6.43 1.98 -14.52
CA ASP A 143 -7.87 2.17 -14.70
C ASP A 143 -8.60 1.61 -13.48
N LEU A 144 -9.43 2.43 -12.84
CA LEU A 144 -10.20 2.06 -11.67
C LEU A 144 -11.66 1.80 -12.08
N PRO A 145 -11.96 0.62 -12.66
CA PRO A 145 -13.33 0.27 -13.04
C PRO A 145 -14.19 0.06 -11.80
N GLY A 146 -15.47 0.41 -11.89
CA GLY A 146 -16.45 0.07 -10.86
C GLY A 146 -16.59 1.04 -9.69
N ILE A 147 -15.96 2.23 -9.72
CA ILE A 147 -16.29 3.31 -8.78
C ILE A 147 -17.73 3.81 -9.01
N ILE A 148 -18.27 3.66 -10.21
CA ILE A 148 -19.44 4.38 -10.71
C ILE A 148 -20.79 3.63 -10.62
N GLU A 149 -20.82 2.32 -10.38
CA GLU A 149 -22.11 1.58 -10.37
C GLU A 149 -22.36 0.91 -9.00
N GLY A 150 -22.82 1.71 -8.01
CA GLY A 150 -23.36 1.16 -6.78
C GLY A 150 -22.36 0.49 -5.84
N ALA A 151 -21.08 0.79 -5.96
CA ALA A 151 -20.06 0.24 -5.06
C ALA A 151 -20.27 0.70 -3.60
N SER A 152 -20.86 1.87 -3.39
CA SER A 152 -21.29 2.36 -2.07
C SER A 152 -22.45 1.55 -1.45
N GLN A 153 -23.24 0.84 -2.26
CA GLN A 153 -24.42 0.07 -1.81
C GLN A 153 -24.10 -1.40 -1.49
N GLY A 154 -22.85 -1.80 -1.41
CA GLY A 154 -22.48 -3.13 -0.92
C GLY A 154 -22.67 -4.29 -1.90
N ALA A 155 -22.96 -4.02 -3.18
CA ALA A 155 -23.08 -5.04 -4.20
C ALA A 155 -21.68 -5.53 -4.65
N GLY A 156 -20.98 -6.31 -3.82
CA GLY A 156 -19.99 -7.29 -4.27
C GLY A 156 -18.66 -6.82 -4.85
N LEU A 157 -18.39 -5.53 -4.99
CA LEU A 157 -17.05 -5.03 -5.33
C LEU A 157 -16.21 -5.07 -4.06
N GLY A 158 -15.43 -6.15 -3.93
CA GLY A 158 -14.79 -6.49 -2.69
C GLY A 158 -14.01 -5.31 -2.08
N LEU A 159 -14.18 -5.12 -0.78
CA LEU A 159 -13.38 -4.23 0.07
C LEU A 159 -11.87 -4.29 -0.25
N GLN A 160 -11.41 -5.39 -0.81
CA GLN A 160 -10.03 -5.60 -1.23
C GLN A 160 -9.64 -4.76 -2.47
N PHE A 161 -10.53 -4.58 -3.45
CA PHE A 161 -10.26 -3.72 -4.61
C PHE A 161 -10.16 -2.25 -4.21
N LEU A 162 -10.99 -1.83 -3.26
CA LEU A 162 -10.99 -0.48 -2.71
C LEU A 162 -9.66 -0.15 -1.99
N ARG A 163 -9.09 -1.11 -1.26
CA ARG A 163 -7.78 -0.96 -0.60
C ARG A 163 -6.62 -0.73 -1.59
N HIS A 164 -6.77 -1.14 -2.84
CA HIS A 164 -5.77 -0.87 -3.87
C HIS A 164 -5.84 0.55 -4.42
N ILE A 165 -7.06 1.11 -4.46
CA ILE A 165 -7.30 2.51 -4.85
C ILE A 165 -6.75 3.46 -3.79
N GLU A 166 -6.77 3.07 -2.51
CA GLU A 166 -6.25 3.86 -1.40
C GLU A 166 -4.79 4.27 -1.56
N ARG A 167 -4.02 3.53 -2.33
CA ARG A 167 -2.59 3.83 -2.54
C ARG A 167 -2.30 4.74 -3.71
N CYS A 168 -3.28 5.02 -4.55
CA CYS A 168 -3.11 6.02 -5.60
C CYS A 168 -2.87 7.39 -4.96
N ARG A 169 -1.75 8.00 -5.29
CA ARG A 169 -1.32 9.30 -4.76
C ARG A 169 -2.02 10.44 -5.47
N VAL A 170 -2.32 10.26 -6.75
CA VAL A 170 -2.98 11.23 -7.61
C VAL A 170 -4.17 10.58 -8.30
N ILE A 171 -5.28 11.32 -8.40
CA ILE A 171 -6.49 10.88 -9.12
C ILE A 171 -6.63 11.71 -10.39
N VAL A 172 -6.81 11.04 -11.51
CA VAL A 172 -7.14 11.67 -12.79
C VAL A 172 -8.59 11.39 -13.13
N HIS A 173 -9.41 12.43 -13.08
CA HIS A 173 -10.83 12.36 -13.41
C HIS A 173 -11.03 12.64 -14.90
N VAL A 174 -11.34 11.62 -15.67
CA VAL A 174 -11.54 11.69 -17.12
C VAL A 174 -13.01 11.89 -17.44
N ILE A 175 -13.32 12.96 -18.16
CA ILE A 175 -14.67 13.34 -18.58
C ILE A 175 -14.78 13.29 -20.10
N ASP A 176 -15.83 12.67 -20.63
CA ASP A 176 -16.17 12.72 -22.05
C ASP A 176 -16.85 14.06 -22.38
N MET A 177 -16.07 15.01 -22.93
CA MET A 177 -16.61 16.32 -23.32
C MET A 177 -17.48 16.28 -24.56
N ALA A 178 -17.39 15.23 -25.36
CA ALA A 178 -18.26 15.09 -26.54
C ALA A 178 -19.68 14.61 -26.18
N GLY A 179 -19.84 13.95 -25.02
CA GLY A 179 -21.14 13.42 -24.59
C GLY A 179 -21.65 12.31 -25.51
N VAL A 180 -20.77 11.48 -26.05
CA VAL A 180 -21.11 10.44 -27.07
C VAL A 180 -22.19 9.49 -26.60
N ASP A 181 -22.21 9.15 -25.32
CA ASP A 181 -23.23 8.26 -24.72
C ASP A 181 -24.51 8.99 -24.30
N GLY A 182 -24.70 10.25 -24.74
CA GLY A 182 -25.89 11.06 -24.43
C GLY A 182 -25.92 11.60 -23.00
N ARG A 183 -24.81 11.53 -22.24
CA ARG A 183 -24.66 12.07 -20.90
C ARG A 183 -24.15 13.51 -20.95
N ASP A 184 -24.59 14.34 -19.98
CA ASP A 184 -24.04 15.69 -19.82
C ASP A 184 -22.69 15.61 -19.06
N PRO A 185 -21.59 16.10 -19.64
CA PRO A 185 -20.29 16.13 -18.98
C PRO A 185 -20.27 16.83 -17.62
N LEU A 186 -21.15 17.82 -17.42
CA LEU A 186 -21.26 18.55 -16.18
C LEU A 186 -21.89 17.70 -15.05
N ASP A 187 -22.86 16.89 -15.40
CA ASP A 187 -23.50 15.95 -14.46
C ASP A 187 -22.56 14.80 -14.11
N ASP A 188 -21.82 14.31 -15.10
CA ASP A 188 -20.81 13.26 -14.90
C ASP A 188 -19.72 13.72 -13.90
N TYR A 189 -19.27 14.98 -14.02
CA TYR A 189 -18.31 15.57 -13.09
C TYR A 189 -18.84 15.57 -11.64
N VAL A 190 -20.08 15.98 -11.42
CA VAL A 190 -20.68 16.04 -10.08
C VAL A 190 -20.82 14.65 -9.48
N LYS A 191 -21.41 13.71 -10.25
CA LYS A 191 -21.65 12.33 -9.77
C LYS A 191 -20.38 11.63 -9.32
N ILE A 192 -19.30 11.73 -10.12
CA ILE A 192 -18.01 11.12 -9.76
C ILE A 192 -17.45 11.75 -8.48
N ASN A 193 -17.51 13.08 -8.36
CA ASN A 193 -17.01 13.73 -7.15
C ASN A 193 -17.83 13.38 -5.91
N ASP A 194 -19.13 13.20 -6.05
CA ASP A 194 -19.98 12.80 -4.94
C ASP A 194 -19.71 11.35 -4.54
N GLU A 195 -19.51 10.44 -5.49
CA GLU A 195 -19.06 9.08 -5.21
C GLU A 195 -17.69 9.04 -4.52
N LEU A 196 -16.70 9.84 -4.97
CA LEU A 196 -15.41 9.93 -4.33
C LEU A 196 -15.49 10.43 -2.88
N LYS A 197 -16.48 11.28 -2.54
CA LYS A 197 -16.74 11.73 -1.16
C LYS A 197 -17.38 10.66 -0.29
N GLU A 198 -18.30 9.87 -0.88
CA GLU A 198 -18.99 8.78 -0.17
C GLU A 198 -18.05 7.64 0.18
N TYR A 199 -16.93 7.51 -0.54
CA TYR A 199 -15.88 6.56 -0.20
C TYR A 199 -15.24 6.95 1.14
N LYS A 200 -15.35 6.07 2.14
CA LYS A 200 -14.80 6.23 3.50
C LYS A 200 -13.26 6.41 3.55
N MET A 201 -12.59 6.30 2.43
CA MET A 201 -11.13 6.14 2.29
C MET A 201 -10.41 7.43 1.91
N ASN A 202 -10.92 8.60 2.29
CA ASN A 202 -10.25 9.89 2.07
C ASN A 202 -9.81 10.17 0.62
N LEU A 203 -10.39 9.49 -0.39
CA LEU A 203 -10.03 9.70 -1.80
C LEU A 203 -10.31 11.12 -2.27
N SER A 204 -11.33 11.77 -1.70
CA SER A 204 -11.65 13.18 -1.99
C SER A 204 -10.57 14.18 -1.53
N LYS A 205 -9.69 13.76 -0.61
CA LYS A 205 -8.56 14.59 -0.13
C LYS A 205 -7.33 14.49 -1.02
N ARG A 206 -7.30 13.57 -1.97
CA ARG A 206 -6.17 13.37 -2.87
C ARG A 206 -6.10 14.45 -3.93
N PRO A 207 -4.92 14.86 -4.37
CA PRO A 207 -4.78 15.74 -5.52
C PRO A 207 -5.51 15.16 -6.73
N GLN A 208 -6.41 15.97 -7.33
CA GLN A 208 -7.21 15.57 -8.47
C GLN A 208 -6.87 16.43 -9.69
N ILE A 209 -6.65 15.78 -10.82
CA ILE A 209 -6.54 16.41 -12.14
C ILE A 209 -7.82 16.11 -12.91
N VAL A 210 -8.53 17.15 -13.34
CA VAL A 210 -9.72 16.99 -14.19
C VAL A 210 -9.30 17.06 -15.66
N VAL A 211 -9.69 16.07 -16.44
CA VAL A 211 -9.29 15.92 -17.84
C VAL A 211 -10.52 15.91 -18.74
N ALA A 212 -10.56 16.84 -19.66
CA ALA A 212 -11.55 16.91 -20.75
C ALA A 212 -11.05 16.04 -21.91
N ASN A 213 -11.58 14.85 -22.08
CA ASN A 213 -11.21 13.95 -23.18
C ASN A 213 -12.14 14.10 -24.38
N LYS A 214 -11.73 13.52 -25.52
CA LYS A 214 -12.42 13.54 -26.81
C LYS A 214 -12.52 14.96 -27.42
N MET A 215 -11.49 15.80 -27.19
CA MET A 215 -11.45 17.16 -27.73
C MET A 215 -11.31 17.21 -29.25
N ASP A 216 -11.07 16.09 -29.89
CA ASP A 216 -11.13 15.92 -31.35
C ASP A 216 -12.54 16.06 -31.93
N MET A 217 -13.59 16.03 -31.09
CA MET A 217 -14.98 16.17 -31.50
C MET A 217 -15.48 17.63 -31.35
N PRO A 218 -16.24 18.14 -32.32
CA PRO A 218 -16.66 19.56 -32.32
C PRO A 218 -17.58 19.91 -31.13
N GLU A 219 -18.40 18.98 -30.65
CA GLU A 219 -19.29 19.16 -29.51
C GLU A 219 -18.53 19.40 -28.22
N ALA A 220 -17.34 18.80 -28.10
CA ALA A 220 -16.51 18.91 -26.90
C ALA A 220 -16.08 20.36 -26.59
N ILE A 221 -15.84 21.16 -27.62
CA ILE A 221 -15.45 22.57 -27.47
C ILE A 221 -16.54 23.40 -26.80
N LEU A 222 -17.80 23.15 -27.18
CA LEU A 222 -18.96 23.81 -26.60
C LEU A 222 -19.16 23.42 -25.14
N ASN A 223 -19.07 22.13 -24.84
CA ASN A 223 -19.23 21.62 -23.50
C ASN A 223 -18.08 22.05 -22.58
N LEU A 224 -16.86 22.16 -23.11
CA LEU A 224 -15.73 22.70 -22.35
C LEU A 224 -15.92 24.15 -21.95
N LYS A 225 -16.52 25.00 -22.82
CA LYS A 225 -16.87 26.38 -22.48
C LYS A 225 -17.93 26.42 -21.37
N ARG A 226 -19.01 25.64 -21.51
CA ARG A 226 -20.05 25.50 -20.47
C ARG A 226 -19.45 25.04 -19.13
N PHE A 227 -18.51 24.11 -19.16
CA PHE A 227 -17.84 23.62 -17.96
C PHE A 227 -17.04 24.72 -17.28
N LYS A 228 -16.18 25.46 -18.02
CA LYS A 228 -15.38 26.56 -17.48
C LYS A 228 -16.22 27.73 -16.94
N GLU A 229 -17.36 28.00 -17.54
CA GLU A 229 -18.31 29.01 -17.06
C GLU A 229 -18.97 28.60 -15.73
N LYS A 230 -19.31 27.32 -15.57
CA LYS A 230 -19.95 26.80 -14.37
C LYS A 230 -18.95 26.54 -13.22
N TYR A 231 -17.73 26.14 -13.54
CA TYR A 231 -16.68 25.77 -12.59
C TYR A 231 -15.36 26.53 -12.88
N PRO A 232 -15.33 27.86 -12.66
CA PRO A 232 -14.17 28.69 -13.01
C PRO A 232 -12.92 28.36 -12.19
N ASP A 233 -13.10 27.84 -10.97
CA ASP A 233 -12.01 27.49 -10.05
C ASP A 233 -11.39 26.11 -10.33
N VAL A 234 -12.01 25.31 -11.20
CA VAL A 234 -11.54 23.97 -11.52
C VAL A 234 -10.64 24.03 -12.75
N GLU A 235 -9.37 23.68 -12.53
CA GLU A 235 -8.45 23.53 -13.64
C GLU A 235 -8.75 22.25 -14.41
N ILE A 236 -9.21 22.38 -15.66
CA ILE A 236 -9.51 21.29 -16.56
C ILE A 236 -8.55 21.26 -17.74
N LEU A 237 -7.95 20.09 -17.99
CA LEU A 237 -6.96 19.87 -19.04
C LEU A 237 -7.65 19.28 -20.29
N PRO A 238 -7.71 19.98 -21.42
CA PRO A 238 -8.27 19.45 -22.65
C PRO A 238 -7.27 18.51 -23.33
N ILE A 239 -7.70 17.27 -23.61
CA ILE A 239 -6.89 16.27 -24.31
C ILE A 239 -7.71 15.52 -25.38
N SER A 240 -7.01 14.86 -26.28
CA SER A 240 -7.58 13.77 -27.06
C SER A 240 -6.71 12.51 -26.90
N ALA A 241 -7.24 11.51 -26.23
CA ALA A 241 -6.57 10.22 -26.11
C ALA A 241 -6.44 9.49 -27.45
N LEU A 242 -7.32 9.77 -28.41
CA LEU A 242 -7.34 9.17 -29.74
C LEU A 242 -6.26 9.78 -30.63
N THR A 243 -6.21 11.12 -30.71
CA THR A 243 -5.23 11.85 -31.56
C THR A 243 -3.90 12.08 -30.86
N LYS A 244 -3.81 11.77 -29.56
CA LYS A 244 -2.65 11.97 -28.66
C LYS A 244 -2.30 13.45 -28.44
N GLU A 245 -3.24 14.36 -28.64
CA GLU A 245 -3.04 15.78 -28.40
C GLU A 245 -3.02 16.07 -26.90
N HIS A 246 -2.10 16.96 -26.48
CA HIS A 246 -1.88 17.42 -25.10
C HIS A 246 -1.61 16.34 -24.04
N LEU A 247 -1.28 15.10 -24.46
CA LEU A 247 -0.95 14.03 -23.52
C LEU A 247 0.32 14.31 -22.72
N ASN A 248 1.35 14.89 -23.35
CA ASN A 248 2.60 15.22 -22.65
C ASN A 248 2.37 16.23 -21.51
N GLU A 249 1.51 17.21 -21.70
CA GLU A 249 1.16 18.19 -20.66
C GLU A 249 0.50 17.49 -19.46
N LEU A 250 -0.40 16.54 -19.73
CA LEU A 250 -1.00 15.72 -18.70
C LEU A 250 0.04 14.90 -17.94
N LEU A 251 0.98 14.27 -18.65
CA LEU A 251 2.03 13.44 -18.04
C LEU A 251 2.95 14.25 -17.13
N TYR A 252 3.39 15.41 -17.58
CA TYR A 252 4.20 16.34 -16.75
C TYR A 252 3.44 16.74 -15.49
N LYS A 253 2.17 17.12 -15.62
CA LYS A 253 1.36 17.54 -14.49
C LYS A 253 1.14 16.44 -13.47
N ILE A 254 0.91 15.19 -13.92
CA ILE A 254 0.81 14.03 -13.03
C ILE A 254 2.14 13.81 -12.30
N ALA A 255 3.27 13.82 -13.04
CA ALA A 255 4.58 13.59 -12.46
C ALA A 255 4.95 14.67 -11.43
N ASP A 256 4.68 15.94 -11.72
CA ASP A 256 4.92 17.04 -10.79
C ASP A 256 4.10 16.90 -9.51
N LEU A 257 2.84 16.49 -9.60
CA LEU A 257 2.01 16.22 -8.42
C LEU A 257 2.51 15.00 -7.64
N LEU A 258 2.98 13.96 -8.32
CA LEU A 258 3.57 12.79 -7.67
C LEU A 258 4.85 13.12 -6.92
N ASP A 259 5.67 14.05 -7.41
CA ASP A 259 6.89 14.47 -6.74
C ASP A 259 6.62 15.23 -5.43
N VAL A 260 5.51 15.97 -5.37
CA VAL A 260 5.11 16.77 -4.20
C VAL A 260 4.26 15.94 -3.20
N THR A 261 3.51 14.97 -3.70
CA THR A 261 2.60 14.17 -2.87
C THR A 261 3.34 13.00 -2.22
N GLU A 262 3.34 12.94 -0.90
CA GLU A 262 3.91 11.82 -0.15
C GLU A 262 3.14 10.50 -0.42
N SER A 263 3.83 9.37 -0.30
CA SER A 263 3.20 8.06 -0.34
C SER A 263 2.38 7.86 0.94
N PHE A 264 1.11 7.47 0.81
CA PHE A 264 0.25 7.20 1.96
C PHE A 264 0.54 5.82 2.53
N SER A 265 0.80 5.77 3.84
CA SER A 265 0.92 4.51 4.60
C SER A 265 -0.46 4.06 5.08
N LEU A 266 -0.74 2.75 5.00
CA LEU A 266 -1.98 2.18 5.56
C LEU A 266 -1.96 2.12 7.09
N LEU A 267 -0.81 2.37 7.72
CA LEU A 267 -0.67 2.36 9.17
C LEU A 267 -1.23 3.64 9.84
N GLU A 268 -1.45 4.72 9.07
CA GLU A 268 -1.98 5.98 9.62
C GLU A 268 -3.51 5.99 9.77
N ASP A 269 -4.23 5.08 9.09
CA ASP A 269 -5.69 5.04 9.11
C ASP A 269 -6.29 4.09 10.17
N ASP A 270 -5.47 3.25 10.83
CA ASP A 270 -5.91 2.32 11.89
C ASP A 270 -5.81 2.90 13.33
N GLU A 271 -5.58 4.21 13.48
CA GLU A 271 -5.49 4.86 14.82
C GLU A 271 -6.80 4.90 15.61
N THR A 272 -7.89 4.30 15.15
CA THR A 272 -9.14 4.20 15.91
C THR A 272 -9.39 2.85 16.58
N ASP A 273 -8.59 1.84 16.33
CA ASP A 273 -8.61 0.64 17.14
C ASP A 273 -7.66 0.83 18.33
N GLU A 274 -8.24 0.88 19.52
CA GLU A 274 -7.57 0.95 20.80
C GLU A 274 -6.30 0.09 20.78
N VAL A 275 -5.15 0.74 20.94
CA VAL A 275 -3.89 0.05 21.21
C VAL A 275 -4.09 -0.67 22.54
N VAL A 276 -4.52 -1.92 22.46
CA VAL A 276 -4.55 -2.81 23.62
C VAL A 276 -3.09 -3.08 23.95
N ASN A 277 -2.54 -2.24 24.82
CA ASN A 277 -1.27 -2.48 25.47
C ASN A 277 -1.42 -3.75 26.31
N TYR A 278 -1.09 -4.89 25.74
CA TYR A 278 -0.85 -6.08 26.54
C TYR A 278 0.40 -5.80 27.39
N LYS A 279 0.21 -5.31 28.61
CA LYS A 279 1.20 -5.51 29.63
C LYS A 279 1.25 -7.01 29.84
N PHE A 280 2.38 -7.62 29.54
CA PHE A 280 2.70 -8.95 29.99
C PHE A 280 2.71 -8.87 31.53
N GLU A 281 1.62 -9.23 32.16
CA GLU A 281 1.65 -9.60 33.56
C GLU A 281 2.38 -10.92 33.57
N GLU A 282 3.60 -10.93 34.09
CA GLU A 282 4.27 -12.17 34.46
C GLU A 282 3.31 -12.89 35.38
N GLU A 283 2.62 -13.92 34.86
CA GLU A 283 1.97 -14.89 35.72
C GLU A 283 3.09 -15.46 36.60
N GLU A 284 3.11 -15.02 37.85
CA GLU A 284 3.92 -15.66 38.87
C GLU A 284 3.55 -17.15 38.87
N LYS A 285 4.40 -17.96 38.26
CA LYS A 285 4.22 -19.41 38.32
C LYS A 285 4.27 -19.80 39.78
N PRO A 286 3.20 -20.35 40.35
CA PRO A 286 3.18 -20.72 41.76
C PRO A 286 3.96 -22.01 41.96
N TYR A 287 5.27 -21.94 41.85
CA TYR A 287 6.09 -23.05 42.35
C TYR A 287 6.73 -22.62 43.65
N THR A 288 6.44 -23.38 44.66
CA THR A 288 7.07 -23.27 45.96
C THR A 288 8.24 -24.24 46.00
N ILE A 289 9.45 -23.72 46.09
CA ILE A 289 10.64 -24.56 46.32
C ILE A 289 10.59 -24.99 47.79
N ARG A 290 10.36 -26.29 48.04
CA ARG A 290 10.49 -26.88 49.37
C ARG A 290 11.76 -27.72 49.41
N ARG A 291 12.53 -27.52 50.48
CA ARG A 291 13.69 -28.40 50.76
C ARG A 291 13.13 -29.71 51.34
N ASP A 292 13.41 -30.81 50.70
CA ASP A 292 13.05 -32.13 51.23
C ASP A 292 13.98 -32.55 52.36
N SER A 293 13.57 -33.49 53.16
CA SER A 293 14.33 -33.99 54.34
C SER A 293 15.75 -34.42 53.98
N ASP A 294 15.97 -34.77 52.72
CA ASP A 294 17.28 -35.22 52.18
C ASP A 294 18.15 -34.09 51.60
N GLY A 295 17.71 -32.83 51.77
CA GLY A 295 18.51 -31.63 51.39
C GLY A 295 18.52 -31.32 49.90
N VAL A 296 17.60 -31.87 49.10
CA VAL A 296 17.42 -31.62 47.67
C VAL A 296 16.37 -30.50 47.49
N TYR A 297 16.62 -29.56 46.56
CA TYR A 297 15.74 -28.41 46.22
C TYR A 297 14.95 -28.70 44.97
#